data_1ae9e48f27914022a783e83a0c882106
#
_entry.id   1ae9e48f27914022a783e83a0c882106
#
_cell.length_a   1.000
_cell.length_b   1.000
_cell.length_c   1.000
_cell.angle_alpha   90.00
_cell.angle_beta   90.00
_cell.angle_gamma   90.00
#
_symmetry.space_group_name_H-M   'P 1'
#
loop_
_entity.id
_entity.type
_entity.pdbx_description
1 polymer ?
#
loop_
_entity_poly.entity_id
_entity_poly.type
_entity_poly.pdbx_seq_one_letter_code
_entity_poly.pdbx_strand_id
1 'polypeptide(L)'
;MTTSRPDLGFLLAHPAHLVAFGFGSGLAPKAPGTVGTLLGLPLFWLVAAAAPDLANRIALLLAAFLFGVWACARAGRALGVADHGGIVWDEIVAFALVLVFTPPGWLWIGLAFALFRLFDILKPWPIRLADRRLKNGFGVMFDDLLAAGYAIAALKGLQWLA
;
A
#
# COMPACT_ATOMS: atom_id res chain seq x y z
N MET A 1 -5.20 -29.71 -2.03
CA MET A 1 -6.00 -28.59 -2.58
C MET A 1 -5.07 -27.77 -3.44
N THR A 2 -5.22 -27.79 -4.74
CA THR A 2 -4.45 -26.93 -5.65
C THR A 2 -4.87 -25.49 -5.40
N THR A 3 -3.98 -24.70 -4.82
CA THR A 3 -4.17 -23.26 -4.70
C THR A 3 -4.14 -22.68 -6.11
N SER A 4 -5.30 -22.63 -6.77
CA SER A 4 -5.43 -21.94 -8.04
C SER A 4 -5.03 -20.47 -7.80
N ARG A 5 -4.21 -19.91 -8.71
CA ARG A 5 -3.86 -18.50 -8.64
C ARG A 5 -5.16 -17.68 -8.65
N PRO A 6 -5.26 -16.62 -7.81
CA PRO A 6 -6.41 -15.73 -7.87
C PRO A 6 -6.60 -15.20 -9.30
N ASP A 7 -7.83 -15.17 -9.74
CA ASP A 7 -8.24 -14.73 -11.07
C ASP A 7 -9.34 -13.64 -10.96
N LEU A 8 -9.86 -13.22 -12.11
CA LEU A 8 -10.97 -12.26 -12.15
C LEU A 8 -12.23 -12.80 -11.44
N GLY A 9 -12.48 -14.12 -11.50
CA GLY A 9 -13.60 -14.73 -10.79
C GLY A 9 -13.46 -14.57 -9.28
N PHE A 10 -12.25 -14.78 -8.73
CA PHE A 10 -11.97 -14.52 -7.31
C PHE A 10 -12.20 -13.06 -6.92
N LEU A 11 -11.75 -12.09 -7.74
CA LEU A 11 -11.93 -10.67 -7.46
C LEU A 11 -13.40 -10.28 -7.45
N LEU A 12 -14.17 -10.74 -8.41
CA LEU A 12 -15.59 -10.41 -8.56
C LEU A 12 -16.50 -11.13 -7.56
N ALA A 13 -16.00 -12.17 -6.90
CA ALA A 13 -16.76 -12.92 -5.90
C ALA A 13 -17.08 -12.09 -4.65
N HIS A 14 -16.29 -11.04 -4.34
CA HIS A 14 -16.55 -10.20 -3.19
C HIS A 14 -15.87 -8.82 -3.34
N PRO A 15 -16.53 -7.68 -3.01
CA PRO A 15 -15.94 -6.34 -3.16
C PRO A 15 -14.64 -6.15 -2.36
N ALA A 16 -14.50 -6.80 -1.20
CA ALA A 16 -13.25 -6.76 -0.45
C ALA A 16 -12.07 -7.39 -1.22
N HIS A 17 -12.31 -8.43 -2.03
CA HIS A 17 -11.25 -9.03 -2.85
C HIS A 17 -10.82 -8.06 -3.95
N LEU A 18 -11.77 -7.41 -4.60
CA LEU A 18 -11.50 -6.41 -5.64
C LEU A 18 -10.64 -5.27 -5.09
N VAL A 19 -10.97 -4.75 -3.90
CA VAL A 19 -10.20 -3.69 -3.25
C VAL A 19 -8.84 -4.19 -2.80
N ALA A 20 -8.77 -5.32 -2.07
CA ALA A 20 -7.50 -5.87 -1.58
C ALA A 20 -6.50 -6.12 -2.72
N PHE A 21 -6.98 -6.52 -3.90
CA PHE A 21 -6.18 -6.73 -5.11
C PHE A 21 -6.02 -5.46 -5.96
N GLY A 22 -6.28 -4.28 -5.40
CA GLY A 22 -6.07 -3.00 -6.08
C GLY A 22 -6.78 -2.94 -7.43
N PHE A 23 -8.08 -3.30 -7.47
CA PHE A 23 -8.92 -3.31 -8.67
C PHE A 23 -8.35 -4.16 -9.83
N GLY A 24 -7.57 -5.19 -9.49
CA GLY A 24 -6.97 -6.11 -10.47
C GLY A 24 -5.46 -5.93 -10.69
N SER A 25 -4.84 -4.85 -10.20
CA SER A 25 -3.39 -4.66 -10.29
C SER A 25 -2.61 -5.79 -9.60
N GLY A 26 -3.16 -6.35 -8.52
CA GLY A 26 -2.62 -7.49 -7.80
C GLY A 26 -2.62 -8.82 -8.58
N LEU A 27 -3.30 -8.89 -9.73
CA LEU A 27 -3.23 -10.02 -10.65
C LEU A 27 -2.03 -9.93 -11.62
N ALA A 28 -1.23 -8.87 -11.55
CA ALA A 28 -0.06 -8.72 -12.41
C ALA A 28 0.85 -9.95 -12.28
N PRO A 29 1.31 -10.54 -13.40
CA PRO A 29 2.07 -11.80 -13.39
C PRO A 29 3.47 -11.62 -12.80
N LYS A 30 4.00 -10.41 -12.80
CA LYS A 30 5.30 -10.04 -12.23
C LYS A 30 5.15 -8.78 -11.38
N ALA A 31 5.77 -8.81 -10.20
CA ALA A 31 5.84 -7.68 -9.26
C ALA A 31 4.48 -6.98 -9.02
N PRO A 32 3.41 -7.71 -8.63
CA PRO A 32 2.08 -7.12 -8.42
C PRO A 32 2.12 -5.95 -7.45
N GLY A 33 2.93 -6.00 -6.40
CA GLY A 33 3.13 -4.92 -5.48
C GLY A 33 3.68 -3.65 -6.12
N THR A 34 4.64 -3.77 -7.05
CA THR A 34 5.14 -2.59 -7.79
C THR A 34 4.04 -1.96 -8.65
N VAL A 35 3.22 -2.79 -9.31
CA VAL A 35 2.06 -2.33 -10.08
C VAL A 35 1.01 -1.70 -9.16
N GLY A 36 0.74 -2.33 -8.01
CA GLY A 36 -0.14 -1.81 -6.97
C GLY A 36 0.33 -0.44 -6.47
N THR A 37 1.61 -0.31 -6.10
CA THR A 37 2.19 0.95 -5.61
C THR A 37 1.92 2.11 -6.59
N LEU A 38 2.00 1.90 -7.91
CA LEU A 38 1.71 2.93 -8.90
C LEU A 38 0.27 3.45 -8.81
N LEU A 39 -0.69 2.64 -8.37
CA LEU A 39 -2.07 3.08 -8.14
C LEU A 39 -2.21 4.00 -6.90
N GLY A 40 -1.18 4.11 -6.08
CA GLY A 40 -1.12 5.15 -5.05
C GLY A 40 -1.11 6.58 -5.61
N LEU A 41 -0.61 6.78 -6.85
CA LEU A 41 -0.68 8.08 -7.55
C LEU A 41 -2.12 8.56 -7.79
N PRO A 42 -2.98 7.80 -8.50
CA PRO A 42 -4.38 8.21 -8.67
C PRO A 42 -5.12 8.32 -7.33
N LEU A 43 -4.86 7.47 -6.35
CA LEU A 43 -5.45 7.60 -5.02
C LEU A 43 -5.03 8.92 -4.36
N PHE A 44 -3.75 9.28 -4.42
CA PHE A 44 -3.25 10.56 -3.90
C PHE A 44 -3.95 11.74 -4.57
N TRP A 45 -4.08 11.74 -5.91
CA TRP A 45 -4.75 12.83 -6.63
C TRP A 45 -6.24 12.93 -6.26
N LEU A 46 -6.94 11.81 -6.11
CA LEU A 46 -8.33 11.80 -5.64
C LEU A 46 -8.45 12.39 -4.22
N VAL A 47 -7.57 11.98 -3.31
CA VAL A 47 -7.52 12.52 -1.94
C VAL A 47 -7.20 14.00 -1.95
N ALA A 48 -6.23 14.43 -2.76
CA ALA A 48 -5.85 15.85 -2.86
C ALA A 48 -6.97 16.73 -3.45
N ALA A 49 -7.74 16.20 -4.39
CA ALA A 49 -8.90 16.88 -4.96
C ALA A 49 -10.09 16.94 -3.99
N ALA A 50 -10.30 15.88 -3.20
CA ALA A 50 -11.40 15.83 -2.23
C ALA A 50 -11.11 16.62 -0.94
N ALA A 51 -9.83 16.80 -0.58
CA ALA A 51 -9.41 17.41 0.67
C ALA A 51 -8.29 18.45 0.43
N PRO A 52 -8.57 19.74 0.56
CA PRO A 52 -7.56 20.78 0.33
C PRO A 52 -6.50 20.86 1.43
N ASP A 53 -6.85 20.51 2.67
CA ASP A 53 -5.97 20.59 3.83
C ASP A 53 -5.39 19.23 4.25
N LEU A 54 -4.25 19.29 4.97
CA LEU A 54 -3.51 18.10 5.37
C LEU A 54 -4.33 17.19 6.31
N ALA A 55 -5.08 17.77 7.25
CA ALA A 55 -5.80 16.99 8.25
C ALA A 55 -6.88 16.12 7.58
N ASN A 56 -7.64 16.68 6.64
CA ASN A 56 -8.65 15.95 5.89
C ASN A 56 -8.03 14.90 4.96
N ARG A 57 -6.87 15.17 4.34
CA ARG A 57 -6.13 14.15 3.56
C ARG A 57 -5.73 12.96 4.42
N ILE A 58 -5.17 13.22 5.59
CA ILE A 58 -4.80 12.16 6.55
C ILE A 58 -6.04 11.40 7.02
N ALA A 59 -7.15 12.09 7.31
CA ALA A 59 -8.39 11.43 7.71
C ALA A 59 -8.94 10.49 6.61
N LEU A 60 -8.91 10.91 5.34
CA LEU A 60 -9.33 10.06 4.20
C LEU A 60 -8.40 8.85 4.03
N LEU A 61 -7.08 9.03 4.15
CA LEU A 61 -6.14 7.92 4.06
C LEU A 61 -6.24 6.98 5.26
N LEU A 62 -6.54 7.50 6.46
CA LEU A 62 -6.84 6.67 7.64
C LEU A 62 -8.11 5.84 7.42
N ALA A 63 -9.15 6.43 6.85
CA ALA A 63 -10.37 5.69 6.49
C ALA A 63 -10.07 4.59 5.45
N ALA A 64 -9.26 4.90 4.43
CA ALA A 64 -8.81 3.93 3.43
C ALA A 64 -7.94 2.80 4.05
N PHE A 65 -7.11 3.13 5.03
CA PHE A 65 -6.32 2.18 5.81
C PHE A 65 -7.22 1.23 6.62
N LEU A 66 -8.16 1.77 7.40
CA LEU A 66 -9.07 0.97 8.21
C LEU A 66 -9.96 0.06 7.35
N PHE A 67 -10.45 0.58 6.23
CA PHE A 67 -11.16 -0.23 5.25
C PHE A 67 -10.27 -1.32 4.65
N GLY A 68 -9.01 -0.99 4.39
CA GLY A 68 -7.98 -1.93 3.92
C GLY A 68 -7.73 -3.07 4.89
N VAL A 69 -7.66 -2.79 6.19
CA VAL A 69 -7.53 -3.83 7.23
C VAL A 69 -8.63 -4.89 7.10
N TRP A 70 -9.88 -4.45 6.92
CA TRP A 70 -11.01 -5.35 6.69
C TRP A 70 -10.90 -6.10 5.35
N ALA A 71 -10.59 -5.40 4.26
CA ALA A 71 -10.52 -5.97 2.91
C ALA A 71 -9.40 -7.00 2.80
N CYS A 72 -8.18 -6.68 3.26
CA CYS A 72 -7.03 -7.59 3.26
C CYS A 72 -7.29 -8.81 4.17
N ALA A 73 -7.86 -8.61 5.37
CA ALA A 73 -8.25 -9.72 6.23
C ALA A 73 -9.28 -10.65 5.57
N ARG A 74 -10.23 -10.10 4.83
CA ARG A 74 -11.27 -10.89 4.13
C ARG A 74 -10.68 -11.68 2.96
N ALA A 75 -9.84 -11.03 2.13
CA ALA A 75 -9.15 -11.66 1.01
C ALA A 75 -8.18 -12.76 1.48
N GLY A 76 -7.36 -12.47 2.51
CA GLY A 76 -6.42 -13.42 3.07
C GLY A 76 -7.10 -14.67 3.62
N ARG A 77 -8.24 -14.53 4.32
CA ARG A 77 -9.04 -15.69 4.77
C ARG A 77 -9.56 -16.53 3.60
N ALA A 78 -10.01 -15.89 2.53
CA ALA A 78 -10.53 -16.60 1.35
C ALA A 78 -9.41 -17.33 0.61
N LEU A 79 -8.17 -16.86 0.67
CA LEU A 79 -7.00 -17.47 0.06
C LEU A 79 -6.28 -18.47 0.99
N GLY A 80 -6.65 -18.53 2.26
CA GLY A 80 -5.98 -19.38 3.26
C GLY A 80 -4.58 -18.89 3.67
N VAL A 81 -4.21 -17.64 3.31
CA VAL A 81 -2.93 -17.00 3.68
C VAL A 81 -3.19 -15.55 4.09
N ALA A 82 -2.57 -15.10 5.16
CA ALA A 82 -2.81 -13.76 5.70
C ALA A 82 -2.30 -12.66 4.75
N ASP A 83 -1.16 -12.91 4.13
CA ASP A 83 -0.49 -12.00 3.22
C ASP A 83 -0.18 -12.75 1.92
N HIS A 84 -1.02 -12.55 0.92
CA HIS A 84 -0.83 -13.10 -0.42
C HIS A 84 -0.24 -12.01 -1.30
N GLY A 85 0.81 -12.32 -2.07
CA GLY A 85 1.52 -11.35 -2.90
C GLY A 85 0.69 -10.61 -3.98
N GLY A 86 -0.59 -10.93 -4.12
CA GLY A 86 -1.56 -10.17 -4.93
C GLY A 86 -2.42 -9.21 -4.11
N ILE A 87 -2.32 -9.22 -2.78
CA ILE A 87 -2.88 -8.17 -1.93
C ILE A 87 -1.94 -6.98 -2.06
N VAL A 88 -2.44 -5.84 -2.52
CA VAL A 88 -1.64 -4.65 -2.87
C VAL A 88 -2.30 -3.33 -2.42
N TRP A 89 -3.43 -3.42 -1.72
CA TRP A 89 -4.13 -2.23 -1.21
C TRP A 89 -3.32 -1.49 -0.14
N ASP A 90 -2.56 -2.22 0.65
CA ASP A 90 -1.58 -1.74 1.63
C ASP A 90 -0.55 -0.82 0.99
N GLU A 91 0.08 -1.27 -0.08
CA GLU A 91 1.06 -0.50 -0.86
C GLU A 91 0.43 0.74 -1.52
N ILE A 92 -0.81 0.63 -2.02
CA ILE A 92 -1.56 1.73 -2.63
C ILE A 92 -1.78 2.85 -1.61
N VAL A 93 -2.31 2.51 -0.43
CA VAL A 93 -2.62 3.49 0.62
C VAL A 93 -1.34 4.06 1.24
N ALA A 94 -0.35 3.22 1.52
CA ALA A 94 0.92 3.63 2.10
C ALA A 94 1.69 4.57 1.16
N PHE A 95 1.75 4.26 -0.14
CA PHE A 95 2.40 5.13 -1.10
C PHE A 95 1.64 6.45 -1.31
N ALA A 96 0.31 6.44 -1.34
CA ALA A 96 -0.48 7.67 -1.35
C ALA A 96 -0.16 8.56 -0.14
N LEU A 97 0.07 7.97 1.05
CA LEU A 97 0.53 8.71 2.24
C LEU A 97 1.92 9.32 2.03
N VAL A 98 2.86 8.59 1.45
CA VAL A 98 4.20 9.14 1.12
C VAL A 98 4.07 10.37 0.22
N LEU A 99 3.20 10.30 -0.79
CA LEU A 99 2.98 11.39 -1.74
C LEU A 99 2.40 12.65 -1.09
N VAL A 100 1.61 12.54 -0.02
CA VAL A 100 1.12 13.70 0.75
C VAL A 100 2.27 14.55 1.30
N PHE A 101 3.41 13.93 1.62
CA PHE A 101 4.60 14.59 2.16
C PHE A 101 5.72 14.80 1.14
N THR A 102 5.47 14.44 -0.13
CA THR A 102 6.44 14.55 -1.22
C THR A 102 6.34 15.94 -1.87
N PRO A 103 7.45 16.64 -2.14
CA PRO A 103 7.43 17.88 -2.91
C PRO A 103 6.85 17.68 -4.31
N PRO A 104 6.32 18.74 -4.94
CA PRO A 104 5.84 18.65 -6.30
C PRO A 104 6.99 18.38 -7.28
N GLY A 105 6.69 17.62 -8.34
CA GLY A 105 7.64 17.32 -9.41
C GLY A 105 7.91 15.84 -9.59
N TRP A 106 8.08 15.42 -10.84
CA TRP A 106 8.24 14.01 -11.21
C TRP A 106 9.49 13.36 -10.62
N LEU A 107 10.57 14.13 -10.45
CA LEU A 107 11.78 13.64 -9.80
C LEU A 107 11.50 13.22 -8.34
N TRP A 108 10.79 14.06 -7.60
CA TRP A 108 10.43 13.77 -6.21
C TRP A 108 9.46 12.59 -6.10
N ILE A 109 8.50 12.49 -7.03
CA ILE A 109 7.59 11.34 -7.11
C ILE A 109 8.36 10.05 -7.39
N GLY A 110 9.32 10.09 -8.32
CA GLY A 110 10.20 8.96 -8.63
C GLY A 110 11.07 8.53 -7.44
N LEU A 111 11.64 9.49 -6.71
CA LEU A 111 12.39 9.23 -5.48
C LEU A 111 11.51 8.66 -4.37
N ALA A 112 10.31 9.22 -4.19
CA ALA A 112 9.32 8.70 -3.24
C ALA A 112 8.97 7.24 -3.52
N PHE A 113 8.70 6.91 -4.79
CA PHE A 113 8.43 5.55 -5.23
C PHE A 113 9.61 4.61 -4.96
N ALA A 114 10.81 5.02 -5.34
CA ALA A 114 12.01 4.20 -5.15
C ALA A 114 12.30 3.95 -3.67
N LEU A 115 12.21 4.97 -2.82
CA LEU A 115 12.42 4.85 -1.38
C LEU A 115 11.36 3.99 -0.72
N PHE A 116 10.09 4.20 -1.05
CA PHE A 116 9.01 3.39 -0.50
C PHE A 116 9.22 1.91 -0.85
N ARG A 117 9.44 1.59 -2.14
CA ARG A 117 9.69 0.20 -2.57
C ARG A 117 10.95 -0.40 -1.95
N LEU A 118 11.99 0.41 -1.75
CA LEU A 118 13.21 -0.03 -1.09
C LEU A 118 12.91 -0.50 0.35
N PHE A 119 12.23 0.31 1.14
CA PHE A 119 11.94 -0.04 2.54
C PHE A 119 10.90 -1.13 2.69
N ASP A 120 9.92 -1.18 1.80
CA ASP A 120 8.92 -2.25 1.76
C ASP A 120 9.55 -3.61 1.40
N ILE A 121 10.49 -3.67 0.45
CA ILE A 121 11.16 -4.91 0.05
C ILE A 121 12.21 -5.34 1.07
N LEU A 122 13.06 -4.42 1.54
CA LEU A 122 14.15 -4.73 2.48
C LEU A 122 13.64 -4.98 3.88
N LYS A 123 12.51 -4.38 4.25
CA LYS A 123 11.88 -4.49 5.57
C LYS A 123 12.89 -4.33 6.72
N PRO A 124 13.57 -3.15 6.83
CA PRO A 124 14.48 -2.93 7.96
C PRO A 124 13.75 -3.08 9.28
N TRP A 125 14.49 -3.26 10.39
CA TRP A 125 13.88 -3.23 11.71
C TRP A 125 13.24 -1.85 11.98
N PRO A 126 11.99 -1.74 12.49
CA PRO A 126 11.12 -2.80 13.02
C PRO A 126 10.12 -3.39 12.00
N ILE A 127 10.12 -3.01 10.71
CA ILE A 127 9.15 -3.45 9.69
C ILE A 127 9.12 -4.99 9.64
N ARG A 128 10.30 -5.62 9.55
CA ARG A 128 10.42 -7.09 9.55
C ARG A 128 9.83 -7.76 10.79
N LEU A 129 9.87 -7.08 11.94
CA LEU A 129 9.28 -7.59 13.17
C LEU A 129 7.75 -7.54 13.10
N ALA A 130 7.19 -6.45 12.60
CA ALA A 130 5.74 -6.29 12.38
C ALA A 130 5.23 -7.34 11.39
N ASP A 131 5.87 -7.45 10.22
CA ASP A 131 5.56 -8.43 9.18
C ASP A 131 5.55 -9.88 9.71
N ARG A 132 6.53 -10.25 10.55
CA ARG A 132 6.61 -11.61 11.10
C ARG A 132 5.57 -11.91 12.20
N ARG A 133 5.22 -10.91 13.01
CA ARG A 133 4.36 -11.10 14.19
C ARG A 133 2.89 -10.87 13.92
N LEU A 134 2.57 -9.98 13.00
CA LEU A 134 1.19 -9.55 12.73
C LEU A 134 0.66 -10.23 11.47
N LYS A 135 0.32 -11.51 11.54
CA LYS A 135 -0.20 -12.30 10.41
C LYS A 135 -1.73 -12.18 10.32
N ASN A 136 -2.21 -10.95 10.08
CA ASN A 136 -3.63 -10.62 9.90
C ASN A 136 -3.77 -9.38 9.02
N GLY A 137 -4.99 -8.97 8.68
CA GLY A 137 -5.23 -7.81 7.81
C GLY A 137 -4.68 -6.49 8.34
N PHE A 138 -4.58 -6.32 9.66
CA PHE A 138 -3.91 -5.17 10.25
C PHE A 138 -2.40 -5.22 10.00
N GLY A 139 -1.78 -6.38 10.17
CA GLY A 139 -0.34 -6.55 9.95
C GLY A 139 0.07 -6.26 8.52
N VAL A 140 -0.71 -6.75 7.54
CA VAL A 140 -0.51 -6.46 6.10
C VAL A 140 -0.52 -4.97 5.81
N MET A 141 -1.47 -4.22 6.39
CA MET A 141 -1.54 -2.76 6.21
C MET A 141 -0.46 -2.01 7.00
N PHE A 142 -0.03 -2.55 8.14
CA PHE A 142 0.82 -1.84 9.10
C PHE A 142 2.31 -1.87 8.74
N ASP A 143 2.81 -2.96 8.16
CA ASP A 143 4.22 -3.03 7.74
C ASP A 143 4.52 -2.04 6.60
N ASP A 144 3.58 -1.85 5.67
CA ASP A 144 3.69 -0.84 4.63
C ASP A 144 3.55 0.59 5.17
N LEU A 145 2.73 0.79 6.19
CA LEU A 145 2.67 2.09 6.88
C LEU A 145 4.02 2.44 7.54
N LEU A 146 4.72 1.46 8.10
CA LEU A 146 6.07 1.67 8.62
C LEU A 146 7.07 1.96 7.50
N ALA A 147 6.97 1.25 6.35
CA ALA A 147 7.79 1.52 5.16
C ALA A 147 7.56 2.94 4.64
N ALA A 148 6.31 3.41 4.62
CA ALA A 148 5.97 4.80 4.28
C ALA A 148 6.62 5.80 5.25
N GLY A 149 6.62 5.53 6.56
CA GLY A 149 7.31 6.36 7.55
C GLY A 149 8.80 6.51 7.26
N TYR A 150 9.49 5.42 6.92
CA TYR A 150 10.90 5.44 6.51
C TYR A 150 11.13 6.23 5.22
N ALA A 151 10.27 6.04 4.22
CA ALA A 151 10.35 6.77 2.96
C ALA A 151 10.16 8.28 3.16
N ILE A 152 9.17 8.68 3.98
CA ILE A 152 8.92 10.09 4.32
C ILE A 152 10.12 10.69 5.06
N ALA A 153 10.69 9.98 6.05
CA ALA A 153 11.86 10.46 6.79
C ALA A 153 13.07 10.64 5.86
N ALA A 154 13.34 9.69 4.97
CA ALA A 154 14.41 9.79 3.99
C ALA A 154 14.20 10.95 3.00
N LEU A 155 12.97 11.14 2.49
CA LEU A 155 12.62 12.27 1.63
C LEU A 155 12.83 13.61 2.33
N LYS A 156 12.41 13.74 3.59
CA LYS A 156 12.63 14.96 4.38
C LYS A 156 14.12 15.23 4.61
N GLY A 157 14.92 14.19 4.86
CA GLY A 157 16.38 14.32 4.93
C GLY A 157 16.99 14.82 3.62
N LEU A 158 16.57 14.28 2.47
CA LEU A 158 17.03 14.74 1.16
C LEU A 158 16.62 16.20 0.87
N GLN A 159 15.40 16.60 1.24
CA GLN A 159 14.93 17.99 1.09
C GLN A 159 15.75 18.98 1.93
N TRP A 160 16.24 18.56 3.08
CA TRP A 160 17.04 19.40 3.94
C TRP A 160 18.47 19.61 3.43
N LEU A 161 18.97 18.64 2.60
CA LEU A 161 20.31 18.68 2.00
C LEU A 161 20.35 19.36 0.62
N ALA A 162 19.20 19.57 -0.02
CA ALA A 162 19.06 20.16 -1.36
C ALA A 162 18.80 21.67 -1.30
#